data_f64467781c2b6ffac88e071ec9651bd9
#
_entry.id   f64467781c2b6ffac88e071ec9651bd9
#
_cell.length_a   1.000
_cell.length_b   1.000
_cell.length_c   1.000
_cell.angle_alpha   90.00
_cell.angle_beta   90.00
_cell.angle_gamma   90.00
#
_symmetry.space_group_name_H-M   'P 1'
#
loop_
_entity.id
_entity.type
_entity.pdbx_description
1 polymer ?
#
loop_
_entity_poly.entity_id
_entity_poly.type
_entity_poly.pdbx_seq_one_letter_code
_entity_poly.pdbx_strand_id
1 'polypeptide(L)'
;MKTLNHEACIYSILKECQGHDVPRLFYKGYIYDGYLGYLFALALQLIEDSRHIDLTRLTKKEKELIVNQLRSIHNLGVLHNDISPRNILYEPKSCHYFFIDFGLSEIVDNKSSKLHKEEARLKKILQL
;
A
#
# COMPACT_ATOMS: atom_id res chain seq x y z
N MET A 1 -2.77 -8.08 -16.41
CA MET A 1 -2.60 -6.78 -15.77
C MET A 1 -3.84 -6.43 -14.96
N LYS A 2 -3.66 -5.99 -13.74
CA LYS A 2 -4.77 -5.60 -12.88
C LYS A 2 -5.30 -4.22 -13.29
N THR A 3 -6.60 -3.99 -13.11
CA THR A 3 -7.27 -2.75 -13.48
C THR A 3 -7.42 -1.81 -12.28
N LEU A 4 -7.81 -0.56 -12.54
CA LEU A 4 -8.16 0.38 -11.47
C LEU A 4 -9.36 -0.10 -10.65
N ASN A 5 -10.28 -0.84 -11.27
CA ASN A 5 -11.40 -1.48 -10.57
C ASN A 5 -10.88 -2.47 -9.53
N HIS A 6 -9.87 -3.26 -9.89
CA HIS A 6 -9.25 -4.19 -8.96
C HIS A 6 -8.60 -3.44 -7.79
N GLU A 7 -7.85 -2.39 -8.10
CA GLU A 7 -7.20 -1.57 -7.07
C GLU A 7 -8.23 -0.93 -6.13
N ALA A 8 -9.35 -0.46 -6.67
CA ALA A 8 -10.46 0.07 -5.86
C ALA A 8 -11.03 -0.99 -4.91
N CYS A 9 -11.17 -2.23 -5.38
CA CYS A 9 -11.59 -3.36 -4.53
C CYS A 9 -10.62 -3.59 -3.39
N ILE A 10 -9.33 -3.56 -3.67
CA ILE A 10 -8.29 -3.74 -2.65
C ILE A 10 -8.39 -2.64 -1.60
N TYR A 11 -8.51 -1.37 -2.00
CA TYR A 11 -8.69 -0.27 -1.04
C TYR A 11 -9.95 -0.41 -0.20
N SER A 12 -11.03 -0.94 -0.77
CA SER A 12 -12.26 -1.19 -0.01
C SER A 12 -12.06 -2.23 1.08
N ILE A 13 -11.29 -3.28 0.79
CA ILE A 13 -10.94 -4.30 1.79
C ILE A 13 -10.02 -3.71 2.86
N LEU A 14 -9.12 -2.80 2.48
CA LEU A 14 -8.16 -2.14 3.37
C LEU A 14 -8.75 -0.93 4.09
N LYS A 15 -10.06 -0.82 4.19
CA LYS A 15 -10.72 0.35 4.77
C LYS A 15 -10.16 0.73 6.14
N GLU A 16 -9.89 -0.24 7.00
CA GLU A 16 -9.34 -0.01 8.34
C GLU A 16 -7.90 0.52 8.33
N CYS A 17 -7.17 0.28 7.25
CA CYS A 17 -5.79 0.74 7.09
C CYS A 17 -5.70 2.10 6.40
N GLN A 18 -6.79 2.59 5.81
CA GLN A 18 -6.77 3.85 5.07
C GLN A 18 -6.45 5.03 5.98
N GLY A 19 -5.49 5.84 5.55
CA GLY A 19 -5.03 6.99 6.31
C GLY A 19 -3.94 6.66 7.33
N HIS A 20 -3.62 5.39 7.55
CA HIS A 20 -2.61 4.93 8.52
C HIS A 20 -1.48 4.17 7.85
N ASP A 21 -1.83 3.07 7.17
CA ASP A 21 -0.86 2.18 6.52
C ASP A 21 -0.90 2.30 5.00
N VAL A 22 -2.02 2.76 4.48
CA VAL A 22 -2.24 3.01 3.05
C VAL A 22 -2.95 4.36 2.89
N PRO A 23 -2.82 5.01 1.72
CA PRO A 23 -3.55 6.26 1.48
C PRO A 23 -5.06 6.06 1.59
N ARG A 24 -5.75 7.12 2.01
CA ARG A 24 -7.21 7.10 2.03
C ARG A 24 -7.75 7.18 0.61
N LEU A 25 -8.76 6.37 0.31
CA LEU A 25 -9.49 6.45 -0.95
C LEU A 25 -10.67 7.41 -0.78
N PHE A 26 -10.61 8.58 -1.45
CA PHE A 26 -11.66 9.59 -1.38
C PHE A 26 -12.76 9.37 -2.42
N TYR A 27 -12.41 8.82 -3.58
CA TYR A 27 -13.35 8.66 -4.67
C TYR A 27 -12.96 7.50 -5.57
N LYS A 28 -13.96 6.75 -6.00
CA LYS A 28 -13.84 5.76 -7.06
C LYS A 28 -15.06 5.88 -7.96
N GLY A 29 -14.86 5.83 -9.26
CA GLY A 29 -15.98 5.91 -10.19
C GLY A 29 -15.56 6.40 -11.56
N TYR A 30 -16.54 6.79 -12.36
CA TYR A 30 -16.31 7.23 -13.71
C TYR A 30 -16.35 8.74 -13.81
N ILE A 31 -15.41 9.28 -14.59
CA ILE A 31 -15.35 10.70 -14.93
C ILE A 31 -15.58 10.81 -16.43
N TYR A 32 -16.46 11.71 -16.85
CA TYR A 32 -16.70 11.94 -18.28
C TYR A 32 -15.61 12.81 -18.88
N ASP A 33 -15.04 12.30 -19.99
CA ASP A 33 -14.09 13.03 -20.83
C ASP A 33 -14.71 13.19 -22.21
N GLY A 34 -14.73 14.42 -22.71
CA GLY A 34 -15.40 14.75 -23.98
C GLY A 34 -14.83 14.04 -25.21
N TYR A 35 -13.60 13.52 -25.12
CA TYR A 35 -12.97 12.80 -26.22
C TYR A 35 -13.05 11.29 -26.08
N LEU A 36 -12.88 10.79 -24.86
CA LEU A 36 -12.74 9.35 -24.59
C LEU A 36 -14.00 8.74 -23.98
N GLY A 37 -15.03 9.56 -23.68
CA GLY A 37 -16.22 9.09 -23.00
C GLY A 37 -16.01 9.02 -21.50
N TYR A 38 -16.42 7.91 -20.85
CA TYR A 38 -16.26 7.74 -19.41
C TYR A 38 -14.95 7.03 -19.07
N LEU A 39 -14.22 7.60 -18.14
CA LEU A 39 -12.98 7.03 -17.62
C LEU A 39 -13.17 6.65 -16.15
N PHE A 40 -12.73 5.45 -15.78
CA PHE A 40 -12.71 5.05 -14.39
C PHE A 40 -11.52 5.72 -13.68
N ALA A 41 -11.79 6.34 -12.52
CA ALA A 41 -10.77 7.09 -11.79
C ALA A 41 -10.80 6.79 -10.29
N LEU A 42 -9.62 6.89 -9.67
CA LEU A 42 -9.45 6.83 -8.23
C LEU A 42 -8.84 8.14 -7.75
N ALA A 43 -9.41 8.71 -6.69
CA ALA A 43 -8.82 9.86 -6.01
C ALA A 43 -8.31 9.42 -4.65
N LEU A 44 -6.98 9.43 -4.49
CA LEU A 44 -6.31 9.00 -3.27
C LEU A 44 -5.79 10.20 -2.48
N GLN A 45 -5.60 9.99 -1.19
CA GLN A 45 -4.99 10.97 -0.31
C GLN A 45 -3.61 11.37 -0.82
N LEU A 46 -3.34 12.68 -0.81
CA LEU A 46 -2.00 13.19 -1.05
C LEU A 46 -1.19 13.02 0.23
N ILE A 47 -0.09 12.29 0.14
CA ILE A 47 0.84 12.12 1.25
C ILE A 47 1.79 13.31 1.24
N GLU A 48 1.56 14.27 2.16
CA GLU A 48 2.28 15.55 2.18
C GLU A 48 3.78 15.38 2.43
N ASP A 49 4.58 16.09 1.62
CA ASP A 49 6.05 16.06 1.72
C ASP A 49 6.61 14.64 1.79
N SER A 50 5.90 13.70 1.18
CA SER A 50 6.30 12.31 1.19
C SER A 50 7.60 12.10 0.43
N ARG A 51 8.36 11.13 0.89
CA ARG A 51 9.59 10.72 0.24
C ARG A 51 9.72 9.20 0.33
N HIS A 52 10.42 8.62 -0.63
CA HIS A 52 10.73 7.20 -0.56
C HIS A 52 11.64 6.94 0.64
N ILE A 53 11.49 5.75 1.22
CA ILE A 53 12.33 5.37 2.35
C ILE A 53 13.80 5.29 1.92
N ASP A 54 14.68 5.75 2.80
CA ASP A 54 16.13 5.61 2.64
C ASP A 54 16.59 4.47 3.54
N LEU A 55 16.85 3.31 2.95
CA LEU A 55 17.21 2.09 3.68
C LEU A 55 18.47 2.26 4.53
N THR A 56 19.35 3.19 4.15
CA THR A 56 20.62 3.40 4.88
C THR A 56 20.43 4.20 6.16
N ARG A 57 19.29 4.89 6.32
CA ARG A 57 19.01 5.78 7.43
C ARG A 57 17.96 5.26 8.40
N LEU A 58 17.33 4.14 8.09
CA LEU A 58 16.29 3.58 8.95
C LEU A 58 16.88 2.97 10.21
N THR A 59 16.32 3.33 11.36
CA THR A 59 16.65 2.67 12.62
C THR A 59 15.95 1.31 12.67
N LYS A 60 16.40 0.45 13.58
CA LYS A 60 15.75 -0.85 13.80
C LYS A 60 14.28 -0.68 14.16
N LYS A 61 13.97 0.31 14.99
CA LYS A 61 12.61 0.59 15.43
C LYS A 61 11.72 1.02 14.27
N GLU A 62 12.25 1.86 13.36
CA GLU A 62 11.52 2.27 12.17
C GLU A 62 11.27 1.10 11.22
N LYS A 63 12.24 0.21 11.05
CA LYS A 63 12.09 -1.00 10.25
C LYS A 63 11.00 -1.91 10.82
N GLU A 64 10.97 -2.08 12.13
CA GLU A 64 9.93 -2.88 12.80
C GLU A 64 8.55 -2.26 12.62
N LEU A 65 8.45 -0.93 12.65
CA LEU A 65 7.20 -0.23 12.40
C LEU A 65 6.68 -0.52 10.98
N ILE A 66 7.56 -0.45 9.98
CA ILE A 66 7.18 -0.75 8.60
C ILE A 66 6.66 -2.19 8.47
N VAL A 67 7.33 -3.14 9.10
CA VAL A 67 6.88 -4.55 9.09
C VAL A 67 5.51 -4.67 9.75
N ASN A 68 5.29 -4.00 10.88
CA ASN A 68 4.00 -4.05 11.56
C ASN A 68 2.88 -3.44 10.71
N GLN A 69 3.19 -2.40 9.94
CA GLN A 69 2.20 -1.82 9.03
C GLN A 69 1.84 -2.79 7.90
N LEU A 70 2.80 -3.53 7.37
CA LEU A 70 2.50 -4.58 6.40
C LEU A 70 1.64 -5.68 7.02
N ARG A 71 1.90 -6.06 8.27
CA ARG A 71 1.07 -7.05 8.99
C ARG A 71 -0.38 -6.60 9.11
N SER A 72 -0.62 -5.31 9.31
CA SER A 72 -1.99 -4.79 9.34
C SER A 72 -2.71 -5.00 8.01
N ILE A 73 -1.99 -4.82 6.90
CA ILE A 73 -2.51 -5.11 5.55
C ILE A 73 -2.78 -6.61 5.40
N HIS A 74 -1.82 -7.44 5.81
CA HIS A 74 -1.94 -8.90 5.72
C HIS A 74 -3.08 -9.46 6.57
N ASN A 75 -3.36 -8.85 7.72
CA ASN A 75 -4.46 -9.27 8.59
C ASN A 75 -5.82 -9.13 7.91
N LEU A 76 -5.93 -8.28 6.91
CA LEU A 76 -7.15 -8.12 6.12
C LEU A 76 -7.18 -9.01 4.87
N GLY A 77 -6.21 -9.91 4.74
CA GLY A 77 -6.18 -10.87 3.64
C GLY A 77 -5.70 -10.30 2.31
N VAL A 78 -4.91 -9.24 2.33
CA VAL A 78 -4.35 -8.62 1.12
C VAL A 78 -2.86 -8.89 1.04
N LEU A 79 -2.44 -9.43 -0.10
CA LEU A 79 -1.04 -9.61 -0.47
C LEU A 79 -0.67 -8.49 -1.45
N HIS A 80 0.37 -7.73 -1.15
CA HIS A 80 0.73 -6.55 -1.94
C HIS A 80 1.28 -6.92 -3.33
N ASN A 81 2.19 -7.86 -3.37
CA ASN A 81 2.84 -8.40 -4.59
C ASN A 81 3.85 -7.47 -5.28
N ASP A 82 4.15 -6.32 -4.72
CA ASP A 82 5.17 -5.44 -5.30
C ASP A 82 5.93 -4.68 -4.21
N ILE A 83 6.36 -5.41 -3.21
CA ILE A 83 7.11 -4.82 -2.08
C ILE A 83 8.49 -4.38 -2.56
N SER A 84 8.71 -3.08 -2.51
CA SER A 84 10.00 -2.45 -2.81
C SER A 84 10.06 -1.09 -2.13
N PRO A 85 11.28 -0.51 -1.97
CA PRO A 85 11.40 0.82 -1.35
C PRO A 85 10.61 1.91 -2.07
N ARG A 86 10.44 1.82 -3.39
CA ARG A 86 9.67 2.81 -4.16
C ARG A 86 8.18 2.81 -3.84
N ASN A 87 7.67 1.71 -3.26
CA ASN A 87 6.25 1.57 -2.92
C ASN A 87 5.97 1.79 -1.45
N ILE A 88 6.94 2.33 -0.72
CA ILE A 88 6.80 2.69 0.69
C ILE A 88 7.19 4.15 0.83
N LEU A 89 6.23 5.00 1.17
CA LEU A 89 6.45 6.43 1.36
C LEU A 89 6.49 6.77 2.85
N TYR A 90 7.36 7.69 3.21
CA TYR A 90 7.39 8.28 4.53
C TYR A 90 6.77 9.66 4.52
N GLU A 91 5.84 9.93 5.43
CA GLU A 91 5.25 11.24 5.62
C GLU A 91 5.78 11.84 6.91
N PRO A 92 6.65 12.89 6.84
CA PRO A 92 7.24 13.49 8.04
C PRO A 92 6.21 14.05 9.03
N LYS A 93 5.12 14.62 8.50
CA LYS A 93 4.09 15.28 9.31
C LYS A 93 3.44 14.31 10.31
N SER A 94 3.13 13.10 9.88
CA SER A 94 2.48 12.09 10.73
C SER A 94 3.46 11.09 11.32
N CYS A 95 4.71 11.10 10.86
CA CYS A 95 5.72 10.09 11.19
C CYS A 95 5.26 8.68 10.83
N HIS A 96 4.44 8.55 9.79
CA HIS A 96 3.92 7.27 9.31
C HIS A 96 4.53 6.88 7.97
N TYR A 97 4.54 5.58 7.73
CA TYR A 97 4.87 5.00 6.44
C TYR A 97 3.57 4.60 5.75
N PHE A 98 3.54 4.73 4.43
CA PHE A 98 2.38 4.36 3.63
C PHE A 98 2.80 3.40 2.53
N PHE A 99 2.14 2.26 2.45
CA PHE A 99 2.28 1.36 1.31
C PHE A 99 1.40 1.86 0.19
N ILE A 100 1.96 1.93 -1.01
CA ILE A 100 1.27 2.41 -2.21
C ILE A 100 1.39 1.39 -3.33
N ASP A 101 0.64 1.62 -4.40
CA ASP A 101 0.65 0.80 -5.63
C ASP A 101 0.17 -0.62 -5.38
N PHE A 102 -1.14 -0.75 -5.24
CA PHE A 102 -1.82 -2.02 -5.04
C PHE A 102 -2.30 -2.65 -6.35
N GLY A 103 -1.75 -2.22 -7.50
CA GLY A 103 -2.17 -2.70 -8.80
C GLY A 103 -1.93 -4.19 -9.04
N LEU A 104 -0.94 -4.79 -8.37
CA LEU A 104 -0.61 -6.21 -8.49
C LEU A 104 -1.12 -7.04 -7.29
N SER A 105 -1.82 -6.41 -6.37
CA SER A 105 -2.27 -7.05 -5.14
C SER A 105 -3.32 -8.13 -5.40
N GLU A 106 -3.39 -9.09 -4.49
CA GLU A 106 -4.42 -10.13 -4.56
C GLU A 106 -5.01 -10.38 -3.17
N ILE A 107 -6.25 -10.84 -3.16
CA ILE A 107 -6.94 -11.24 -1.95
C ILE A 107 -6.59 -12.70 -1.70
N VAL A 108 -6.10 -13.00 -0.51
CA VAL A 108 -5.71 -14.35 -0.12
C VAL A 108 -6.34 -14.70 1.23
N ASP A 109 -6.35 -15.99 1.54
CA ASP A 109 -6.70 -16.46 2.88
C ASP A 109 -5.65 -15.92 3.86
N ASN A 110 -6.11 -15.41 5.02
CA ASN A 110 -5.21 -14.82 6.01
C ASN A 110 -4.25 -15.86 6.65
N LYS A 111 -4.42 -17.12 6.34
CA LYS A 111 -3.49 -18.21 6.73
C LYS A 111 -2.56 -18.60 5.59
N SER A 112 -2.63 -17.91 4.46
CA SER A 112 -1.81 -18.23 3.29
C SER A 112 -0.31 -18.09 3.61
N SER A 113 0.48 -19.06 3.17
CA SER A 113 1.94 -19.00 3.29
C SER A 113 2.54 -17.86 2.47
N LYS A 114 1.81 -17.35 1.47
CA LYS A 114 2.26 -16.23 0.65
C LYS A 114 2.47 -14.97 1.49
N LEU A 115 1.65 -14.77 2.53
CA LEU A 115 1.78 -13.62 3.43
C LEU A 115 3.09 -13.68 4.20
N HIS A 116 3.45 -14.85 4.72
CA HIS A 116 4.72 -15.03 5.42
C HIS A 116 5.92 -14.81 4.50
N LYS A 117 5.82 -15.25 3.25
CA LYS A 117 6.88 -15.06 2.26
C LYS A 117 7.05 -13.57 1.94
N GLU A 118 5.96 -12.82 1.83
CA GLU A 118 6.03 -11.40 1.57
C GLU A 118 6.63 -10.63 2.75
N GLU A 119 6.23 -10.98 3.97
CA GLU A 119 6.83 -10.38 5.17
C GLU A 119 8.33 -10.67 5.23
N ALA A 120 8.75 -11.90 4.94
CA ALA A 120 10.16 -12.27 4.91
C ALA A 120 10.92 -11.48 3.84
N ARG A 121 10.30 -11.24 2.69
CA ARG A 121 10.88 -10.43 1.62
C ARG A 121 11.09 -8.99 2.10
N LEU A 122 10.10 -8.40 2.77
CA LEU A 122 10.24 -7.05 3.31
C LEU A 122 11.37 -6.99 4.35
N LYS A 123 11.42 -7.94 5.27
CA LYS A 123 12.48 -8.00 6.27
C LYS A 123 13.86 -8.08 5.62
N LYS A 124 13.98 -8.85 4.54
CA LYS A 124 15.25 -8.97 3.80
C LYS A 124 15.63 -7.63 3.17
N ILE A 125 14.69 -6.93 2.55
CA ILE A 125 14.90 -5.61 1.97
C ILE A 125 15.38 -4.63 3.04
N LEU A 126 14.75 -4.66 4.21
CA LEU A 126 15.07 -3.78 5.33
C LEU A 126 16.33 -4.23 6.11
N GLN A 127 16.87 -5.39 5.79
CA GLN A 127 17.99 -5.99 6.53
C GLN A 127 17.67 -6.17 8.02
N LEU A 128 16.51 -6.71 8.24
CA LEU A 128 15.97 -6.90 9.60
C LEU A 128 16.02 -8.37 10.01
#